data_ebce31c4b7d64ccf0cad86f3049333a0
#
_entry.id   ebce31c4b7d64ccf0cad86f3049333a0
#
_cell.length_a   1.000
_cell.length_b   1.000
_cell.length_c   1.000
_cell.angle_alpha   90.00
_cell.angle_beta   90.00
_cell.angle_gamma   90.00
#
_symmetry.space_group_name_H-M   'P 1'
#
loop_
_entity.id
_entity.type
_entity.pdbx_description
1 polymer ?
#
loop_
_entity_poly.entity_id
_entity_poly.type
_entity_poly.pdbx_seq_one_letter_code
_entity_poly.pdbx_strand_id
1 'polypeptide(L)'
;ILKKGSNEGLNGIVNANAGMNESYGGDLLFNYQSSKIKTNIGFAYNKRFFPGDLEESNIQYLDSSISTVNSTGDIERGRINYEGRGGIDFLLGSVDVLSFGARVGKREGQHFTNQDYLQTSSIEPEDFSYTGNSERSREGIYYSINSNYSHNFNPEGHQLLAELFFSSQESDELTTTSEFNQGAQISGKQTTETGPSKDFRGKLDYSLPFNEFSKFEAGYQGEVDLSEENNKLFEFNPLSGEYEFQSLYSNINEYTESEHALYSLYADMIWELQIQAGLRAEYTYRDINVQTQSQSFNLKRMDYFPSLHTSYKLSSLSTVMASYSRRIERPGGWSLEPFDTWIDANNVRRGNPELQPEFIDSYETGLQTSLGEASISAEIYYRITHDKIEEVRAAIDENVTLTTFENVGSDYSLGAEMMLTFDPLKFWNVNLMGNFYNYRIEGVLYDEQFSNESFSWQTRFNNIFKLWSSTQVQFNINYNSPRVTAQGEWEGSINSDLSIRHEFIQNVLAATLQVRDLFGTRTREFTAEGINFSNYNKYTFDSPVLMLNLRYTFNNYKQKREKNGEEGGFEGGDDF
;
A
#
# COMPACT_ATOMS: atom_id res chain seq x y z
N ILE A 1 40.60 -7.67 3.53
CA ILE A 1 41.00 -8.41 4.75
C ILE A 1 40.79 -7.47 5.91
N LEU A 2 39.75 -7.69 6.71
CA LEU A 2 39.42 -6.88 7.87
C LEU A 2 40.30 -7.27 9.05
N LYS A 3 40.86 -6.29 9.77
CA LYS A 3 41.47 -6.52 11.09
C LYS A 3 40.39 -6.97 12.06
N LYS A 4 40.61 -8.07 12.78
CA LYS A 4 39.73 -8.60 13.81
C LYS A 4 39.49 -7.51 14.86
N GLY A 5 38.28 -6.90 14.88
CA GLY A 5 37.86 -5.85 15.82
C GLY A 5 37.72 -4.44 15.25
N SER A 6 37.97 -4.19 13.96
CA SER A 6 37.68 -2.87 13.34
C SER A 6 36.27 -2.87 12.74
N ASN A 7 35.48 -1.86 13.03
CA ASN A 7 34.18 -1.61 12.37
C ASN A 7 34.38 -1.00 10.97
N GLU A 8 35.53 -1.15 10.36
CA GLU A 8 35.90 -0.55 9.08
C GLU A 8 36.06 -1.63 8.01
N GLY A 9 35.57 -1.38 6.82
CA GLY A 9 35.76 -2.26 5.67
C GLY A 9 34.60 -2.31 4.69
N LEU A 10 34.72 -3.22 3.74
CA LEU A 10 33.76 -3.47 2.68
C LEU A 10 32.98 -4.75 2.97
N ASN A 11 31.68 -4.71 2.88
CA ASN A 11 30.81 -5.87 2.84
C ASN A 11 29.79 -5.76 1.71
N GLY A 12 29.09 -6.84 1.41
CA GLY A 12 28.03 -6.77 0.42
C GLY A 12 27.16 -8.02 0.38
N ILE A 13 26.06 -7.84 -0.32
CA ILE A 13 25.04 -8.87 -0.53
C ILE A 13 24.74 -8.97 -2.01
N VAL A 14 24.64 -10.20 -2.49
CA VAL A 14 24.16 -10.52 -3.83
C VAL A 14 22.97 -11.44 -3.67
N ASN A 15 21.83 -11.05 -4.17
CA ASN A 15 20.64 -11.91 -4.27
C ASN A 15 20.34 -12.21 -5.73
N ALA A 16 19.92 -13.44 -6.01
CA ALA A 16 19.38 -13.85 -7.30
C ALA A 16 18.13 -14.68 -7.05
N ASN A 17 17.06 -14.39 -7.75
CA ASN A 17 15.80 -15.11 -7.64
C ASN A 17 15.30 -15.56 -9.01
N ALA A 18 14.63 -16.72 -9.02
CA ALA A 18 13.95 -17.25 -10.19
C ALA A 18 12.74 -18.04 -9.72
N GLY A 19 11.64 -17.92 -10.44
CA GLY A 19 10.37 -18.57 -10.09
C GLY A 19 9.56 -18.94 -11.32
N MET A 20 8.38 -19.47 -11.05
CA MET A 20 7.37 -19.71 -12.07
C MET A 20 6.89 -18.38 -12.67
N ASN A 21 6.10 -18.47 -13.76
CA ASN A 21 5.43 -17.36 -14.39
C ASN A 21 6.42 -16.25 -14.80
N GLU A 22 7.56 -16.63 -15.40
CA GLU A 22 8.61 -15.69 -15.86
C GLU A 22 9.11 -14.71 -14.80
N SER A 23 8.96 -15.06 -13.51
CA SER A 23 9.42 -14.22 -12.41
C SER A 23 10.88 -14.48 -12.09
N TYR A 24 11.74 -13.48 -12.29
CA TYR A 24 13.17 -13.55 -11.98
C TYR A 24 13.78 -12.18 -11.70
N GLY A 25 14.90 -12.18 -11.02
CA GLY A 25 15.59 -10.94 -10.71
C GLY A 25 16.82 -11.15 -9.86
N GLY A 26 17.37 -10.03 -9.40
CA GLY A 26 18.47 -10.03 -8.47
C GLY A 26 18.82 -8.61 -8.03
N ASP A 27 19.55 -8.55 -6.93
CA ASP A 27 20.08 -7.30 -6.41
C ASP A 27 21.51 -7.46 -5.90
N LEU A 28 22.23 -6.37 -5.97
CA LEU A 28 23.59 -6.20 -5.49
C LEU A 28 23.61 -5.05 -4.52
N LEU A 29 24.17 -5.22 -3.33
CA LEU A 29 24.40 -4.15 -2.37
C LEU A 29 25.82 -4.21 -1.86
N PHE A 30 26.54 -3.10 -1.98
CA PHE A 30 27.88 -2.90 -1.45
C PHE A 30 27.84 -1.83 -0.38
N ASN A 31 28.44 -2.10 0.77
CA ASN A 31 28.58 -1.15 1.85
C ASN A 31 30.05 -1.01 2.20
N TYR A 32 30.51 0.22 2.32
CA TYR A 32 31.82 0.57 2.82
C TYR A 32 31.70 1.45 4.05
N GLN A 33 32.43 1.12 5.10
CA GLN A 33 32.45 1.91 6.32
C GLN A 33 33.89 2.19 6.76
N SER A 34 34.15 3.44 7.12
CA SER A 34 35.36 3.90 7.79
C SER A 34 34.96 4.71 9.04
N SER A 35 35.96 5.21 9.78
CA SER A 35 35.75 6.09 10.93
C SER A 35 35.12 7.45 10.60
N LYS A 36 35.12 7.86 9.31
CA LYS A 36 34.62 9.18 8.87
C LYS A 36 33.49 9.10 7.85
N ILE A 37 33.35 7.98 7.16
CA ILE A 37 32.42 7.85 6.03
C ILE A 37 31.79 6.47 6.08
N LYS A 38 30.45 6.43 5.93
CA LYS A 38 29.72 5.22 5.56
C LYS A 38 29.13 5.45 4.17
N THR A 39 29.19 4.47 3.29
CA THR A 39 28.59 4.57 1.96
C THR A 39 27.98 3.25 1.56
N ASN A 40 26.91 3.31 0.78
CA ASN A 40 26.27 2.16 0.16
C ASN A 40 26.03 2.43 -1.32
N ILE A 41 26.10 1.39 -2.15
CA ILE A 41 25.72 1.41 -3.56
C ILE A 41 24.95 0.12 -3.83
N GLY A 42 23.78 0.24 -4.42
CA GLY A 42 22.92 -0.89 -4.74
C GLY A 42 22.37 -0.82 -6.16
N PHE A 43 22.16 -1.98 -6.76
CA PHE A 43 21.48 -2.15 -8.04
C PHE A 43 20.48 -3.28 -7.90
N ALA A 44 19.29 -3.12 -8.45
CA ALA A 44 18.27 -4.15 -8.47
C ALA A 44 17.61 -4.25 -9.84
N TYR A 45 17.29 -5.47 -10.21
CA TYR A 45 16.43 -5.80 -11.34
C TYR A 45 15.44 -6.86 -10.91
N ASN A 46 14.15 -6.64 -11.14
CA ASN A 46 13.11 -7.62 -10.85
C ASN A 46 12.07 -7.61 -11.96
N LYS A 47 11.79 -8.80 -12.50
CA LYS A 47 10.64 -9.07 -13.35
C LYS A 47 9.70 -9.99 -12.58
N ARG A 48 8.43 -9.64 -12.48
CA ARG A 48 7.38 -10.44 -11.85
C ARG A 48 6.18 -10.51 -12.77
N PHE A 49 5.54 -11.66 -12.78
CA PHE A 49 4.39 -11.95 -13.59
C PHE A 49 3.33 -12.68 -12.76
N PHE A 50 2.08 -12.23 -12.84
CA PHE A 50 0.97 -12.70 -12.02
C PHE A 50 -0.23 -13.00 -12.93
N PRO A 51 -0.30 -14.22 -13.50
CA PRO A 51 -1.47 -14.66 -14.23
C PRO A 51 -2.60 -15.05 -13.28
N GLY A 52 -3.82 -15.15 -13.83
CA GLY A 52 -5.00 -15.60 -13.11
C GLY A 52 -6.22 -15.59 -14.00
N ASP A 53 -7.35 -15.99 -13.41
CA ASP A 53 -8.66 -16.03 -14.07
C ASP A 53 -9.55 -14.92 -13.52
N LEU A 54 -10.38 -14.35 -14.38
CA LEU A 54 -11.36 -13.33 -14.06
C LEU A 54 -12.76 -13.85 -14.40
N GLU A 55 -13.71 -13.64 -13.49
CA GLU A 55 -15.12 -13.93 -13.66
C GLU A 55 -15.93 -12.72 -13.21
N GLU A 56 -16.80 -12.19 -14.05
CA GLU A 56 -17.60 -11.02 -13.76
C GLU A 56 -19.06 -11.25 -14.18
N SER A 57 -19.98 -10.63 -13.43
CA SER A 57 -21.39 -10.58 -13.76
C SER A 57 -21.94 -9.20 -13.44
N ASN A 58 -22.44 -8.53 -14.46
CA ASN A 58 -23.08 -7.21 -14.37
C ASN A 58 -24.55 -7.35 -14.71
N ILE A 59 -25.44 -7.05 -13.76
CA ILE A 59 -26.88 -7.05 -13.95
C ILE A 59 -27.36 -5.61 -13.81
N GLN A 60 -28.12 -5.13 -14.80
CA GLN A 60 -28.76 -3.83 -14.77
C GLN A 60 -30.29 -3.98 -14.79
N TYR A 61 -30.94 -3.28 -13.86
CA TYR A 61 -32.40 -3.21 -13.76
C TYR A 61 -32.87 -1.90 -14.43
N LEU A 62 -33.31 -2.00 -15.68
CA LEU A 62 -33.85 -0.89 -16.44
C LEU A 62 -35.37 -0.84 -16.25
N ASP A 63 -36.02 0.31 -16.53
CA ASP A 63 -37.46 0.54 -16.29
C ASP A 63 -38.39 -0.59 -16.83
N SER A 64 -38.02 -1.21 -17.94
CA SER A 64 -38.82 -2.24 -18.62
C SER A 64 -38.06 -3.52 -18.94
N SER A 65 -36.80 -3.62 -18.60
CA SER A 65 -35.95 -4.77 -18.95
C SER A 65 -34.87 -5.02 -17.88
N ILE A 66 -34.36 -6.25 -17.88
CA ILE A 66 -33.16 -6.64 -17.14
C ILE A 66 -32.10 -6.98 -18.20
N SER A 67 -30.97 -6.30 -18.15
CA SER A 67 -29.79 -6.64 -18.94
C SER A 67 -28.76 -7.31 -18.06
N THR A 68 -28.16 -8.41 -18.53
CA THR A 68 -27.10 -9.14 -17.81
C THR A 68 -25.94 -9.36 -18.74
N VAL A 69 -24.75 -8.98 -18.31
CA VAL A 69 -23.49 -9.26 -19.00
C VAL A 69 -22.64 -10.14 -18.08
N ASN A 70 -22.40 -11.37 -18.50
CA ASN A 70 -21.47 -12.28 -17.83
C ASN A 70 -20.20 -12.37 -18.64
N SER A 71 -19.06 -12.36 -17.98
CA SER A 71 -17.78 -12.60 -18.64
C SER A 71 -16.89 -13.54 -17.83
N THR A 72 -16.08 -14.28 -18.57
CA THR A 72 -15.00 -15.11 -18.02
C THR A 72 -13.78 -14.99 -18.90
N GLY A 73 -12.59 -15.05 -18.31
CA GLY A 73 -11.37 -14.93 -19.09
C GLY A 73 -10.11 -14.93 -18.29
N ASP A 74 -9.02 -14.72 -18.99
CA ASP A 74 -7.67 -14.71 -18.45
C ASP A 74 -7.22 -13.27 -18.14
N ILE A 75 -6.44 -13.14 -17.09
CA ILE A 75 -5.80 -11.87 -16.70
C ILE A 75 -4.32 -12.11 -16.43
N GLU A 76 -3.51 -11.23 -16.97
CA GLU A 76 -2.06 -11.25 -16.81
C GLU A 76 -1.57 -9.90 -16.33
N ARG A 77 -0.78 -9.88 -15.24
CA ARG A 77 -0.14 -8.67 -14.70
C ARG A 77 1.35 -8.86 -14.65
N GLY A 78 2.07 -8.02 -15.38
CA GLY A 78 3.53 -8.01 -15.41
C GLY A 78 4.10 -6.73 -14.80
N ARG A 79 5.24 -6.87 -14.11
CA ARG A 79 5.99 -5.72 -13.61
C ARG A 79 7.48 -5.96 -13.80
N ILE A 80 8.17 -4.95 -14.33
CA ILE A 80 9.64 -4.92 -14.42
C ILE A 80 10.13 -3.66 -13.71
N ASN A 81 11.13 -3.82 -12.85
CA ASN A 81 11.75 -2.71 -12.14
C ASN A 81 13.27 -2.78 -12.28
N TYR A 82 13.86 -1.65 -12.69
CA TYR A 82 15.30 -1.39 -12.71
C TYR A 82 15.60 -0.29 -11.72
N GLU A 83 16.55 -0.50 -10.83
CA GLU A 83 16.88 0.48 -9.80
C GLU A 83 18.38 0.55 -9.55
N GLY A 84 18.87 1.79 -9.43
CA GLY A 84 20.17 2.12 -8.89
C GLY A 84 20.02 3.05 -7.70
N ARG A 85 20.72 2.76 -6.59
CA ARG A 85 20.71 3.62 -5.39
C ARG A 85 22.09 3.76 -4.80
N GLY A 86 22.33 4.90 -4.16
CA GLY A 86 23.57 5.16 -3.46
C GLY A 86 23.37 6.14 -2.32
N GLY A 87 24.19 5.98 -1.28
CA GLY A 87 24.16 6.86 -0.12
C GLY A 87 25.56 7.05 0.46
N ILE A 88 25.76 8.20 1.10
CA ILE A 88 26.97 8.53 1.82
C ILE A 88 26.65 9.29 3.10
N ASP A 89 27.21 8.83 4.22
CA ASP A 89 27.16 9.51 5.51
C ASP A 89 28.55 10.04 5.84
N PHE A 90 28.62 11.31 6.15
CA PHE A 90 29.81 11.95 6.68
C PHE A 90 29.69 12.05 8.20
N LEU A 91 30.56 11.33 8.92
CA LEU A 91 30.64 11.37 10.37
C LEU A 91 31.56 12.56 10.77
N LEU A 92 30.92 13.71 11.07
CA LEU A 92 31.63 14.98 11.34
C LEU A 92 31.89 15.08 12.84
N GLY A 93 32.93 14.38 13.30
CA GLY A 93 33.22 14.26 14.73
C GLY A 93 32.37 13.19 15.43
N SER A 94 32.01 13.44 16.71
CA SER A 94 31.21 12.51 17.53
C SER A 94 29.76 12.91 17.66
N VAL A 95 29.37 14.06 17.15
CA VAL A 95 28.06 14.69 17.41
C VAL A 95 27.26 14.97 16.13
N ASP A 96 27.92 15.09 14.98
CA ASP A 96 27.30 15.47 13.73
C ASP A 96 27.36 14.33 12.70
N VAL A 97 26.25 14.10 12.04
CA VAL A 97 26.16 13.23 10.86
C VAL A 97 25.43 13.98 9.75
N LEU A 98 26.06 14.01 8.56
CA LEU A 98 25.46 14.56 7.36
C LEU A 98 25.36 13.44 6.31
N SER A 99 24.15 13.12 5.92
CA SER A 99 23.85 12.03 5.00
C SER A 99 23.27 12.56 3.69
N PHE A 100 23.65 11.94 2.58
CA PHE A 100 23.04 12.13 1.27
C PHE A 100 22.69 10.77 0.68
N GLY A 101 21.51 10.69 0.08
CA GLY A 101 21.05 9.52 -0.66
C GLY A 101 20.50 9.91 -2.02
N ALA A 102 20.65 9.03 -2.98
CA ALA A 102 20.06 9.18 -4.30
C ALA A 102 19.55 7.82 -4.80
N ARG A 103 18.45 7.85 -5.54
CA ARG A 103 17.83 6.69 -6.17
C ARG A 103 17.38 7.08 -7.57
N VAL A 104 17.55 6.19 -8.54
CA VAL A 104 17.03 6.32 -9.90
C VAL A 104 16.55 4.96 -10.36
N GLY A 105 15.45 4.94 -11.07
CA GLY A 105 14.92 3.69 -11.61
C GLY A 105 13.96 3.89 -12.77
N LYS A 106 13.68 2.77 -13.43
CA LYS A 106 12.62 2.65 -14.44
C LYS A 106 11.65 1.55 -14.01
N ARG A 107 10.36 1.81 -14.11
CA ARG A 107 9.30 0.83 -13.91
C ARG A 107 8.55 0.62 -15.19
N GLU A 108 8.22 -0.64 -15.48
CA GLU A 108 7.37 -1.03 -16.59
C GLU A 108 6.28 -1.94 -16.02
N GLY A 109 5.02 -1.62 -16.31
CA GLY A 109 3.85 -2.39 -15.92
C GLY A 109 3.09 -2.83 -17.18
N GLN A 110 2.60 -4.06 -17.17
CA GLN A 110 1.72 -4.58 -18.21
C GLN A 110 0.52 -5.25 -17.54
N HIS A 111 -0.65 -5.02 -18.07
CA HIS A 111 -1.87 -5.65 -17.64
C HIS A 111 -2.65 -6.02 -18.91
N PHE A 112 -2.96 -7.28 -19.04
CA PHE A 112 -3.70 -7.82 -20.18
C PHE A 112 -4.88 -8.63 -19.66
N THR A 113 -6.06 -8.43 -20.25
CA THR A 113 -7.24 -9.27 -20.04
C THR A 113 -7.79 -9.71 -21.39
N ASN A 114 -8.25 -10.95 -21.45
CA ASN A 114 -8.99 -11.49 -22.59
C ASN A 114 -10.23 -12.21 -22.04
N GLN A 115 -11.41 -11.71 -22.38
CA GLN A 115 -12.66 -12.18 -21.80
C GLN A 115 -13.68 -12.53 -22.89
N ASP A 116 -14.43 -13.61 -22.65
CA ASP A 116 -15.60 -13.97 -23.41
C ASP A 116 -16.84 -13.43 -22.70
N TYR A 117 -17.63 -12.64 -23.39
CA TYR A 117 -18.82 -11.98 -22.89
C TYR A 117 -20.10 -12.61 -23.45
N LEU A 118 -21.08 -12.78 -22.57
CA LEU A 118 -22.45 -13.17 -22.91
C LEU A 118 -23.43 -12.13 -22.36
N GLN A 119 -24.02 -11.37 -23.25
CA GLN A 119 -25.07 -10.41 -22.92
C GLN A 119 -26.44 -11.03 -23.17
N THR A 120 -27.33 -10.92 -22.17
CA THR A 120 -28.73 -11.36 -22.26
C THR A 120 -29.64 -10.22 -21.84
N SER A 121 -30.84 -10.16 -22.43
CA SER A 121 -31.85 -9.16 -22.10
C SER A 121 -33.21 -9.81 -21.92
N SER A 122 -34.00 -9.36 -20.94
CA SER A 122 -35.33 -9.89 -20.68
C SER A 122 -36.35 -9.56 -21.78
N ILE A 123 -36.04 -8.63 -22.68
CA ILE A 123 -36.91 -8.18 -23.78
C ILE A 123 -36.37 -8.55 -25.16
N GLU A 124 -35.09 -8.87 -25.28
CA GLU A 124 -34.48 -9.32 -26.52
C GLU A 124 -34.43 -10.83 -26.56
N PRO A 125 -34.92 -11.48 -27.65
CA PRO A 125 -35.03 -12.92 -27.70
C PRO A 125 -33.73 -13.66 -27.98
N GLU A 126 -32.67 -12.96 -28.41
CA GLU A 126 -31.38 -13.57 -28.78
C GLU A 126 -30.27 -13.05 -27.90
N ASP A 127 -29.49 -13.97 -27.37
CA ASP A 127 -28.28 -13.65 -26.60
C ASP A 127 -27.20 -13.11 -27.54
N PHE A 128 -26.44 -12.11 -27.07
CA PHE A 128 -25.33 -11.51 -27.82
C PHE A 128 -24.00 -11.91 -27.19
N SER A 129 -23.15 -12.61 -27.97
CA SER A 129 -21.82 -13.03 -27.54
C SER A 129 -20.74 -12.25 -28.27
N TYR A 130 -19.74 -11.81 -27.53
CA TYR A 130 -18.56 -11.12 -28.08
C TYR A 130 -17.33 -11.44 -27.22
N THR A 131 -16.12 -11.15 -27.75
CA THR A 131 -14.88 -11.23 -27.00
C THR A 131 -14.33 -9.83 -26.78
N GLY A 132 -13.74 -9.58 -25.62
CA GLY A 132 -13.12 -8.31 -25.28
C GLY A 132 -11.68 -8.51 -24.84
N ASN A 133 -10.81 -7.65 -25.35
CA ASN A 133 -9.41 -7.56 -24.95
C ASN A 133 -9.15 -6.21 -24.32
N SER A 134 -8.44 -6.18 -23.17
CA SER A 134 -7.90 -4.96 -22.60
C SER A 134 -6.40 -5.10 -22.38
N GLU A 135 -5.64 -4.18 -22.93
CA GLU A 135 -4.19 -4.09 -22.76
C GLU A 135 -3.84 -2.73 -22.16
N ARG A 136 -3.20 -2.73 -21.00
CA ARG A 136 -2.68 -1.55 -20.34
C ARG A 136 -1.19 -1.70 -20.18
N SER A 137 -0.43 -0.76 -20.74
CA SER A 137 1.01 -0.66 -20.56
C SER A 137 1.34 0.66 -19.89
N ARG A 138 2.19 0.60 -18.87
CA ARG A 138 2.69 1.78 -18.17
C ARG A 138 4.19 1.70 -18.07
N GLU A 139 4.88 2.77 -18.41
CA GLU A 139 6.31 2.90 -18.17
C GLU A 139 6.61 4.23 -17.51
N GLY A 140 7.67 4.29 -16.70
CA GLY A 140 8.05 5.52 -16.05
C GLY A 140 9.46 5.50 -15.51
N ILE A 141 10.08 6.66 -15.53
CA ILE A 141 11.38 6.91 -14.91
C ILE A 141 11.15 7.71 -13.64
N TYR A 142 11.79 7.31 -12.57
CA TYR A 142 11.75 8.04 -11.30
C TYR A 142 13.15 8.28 -10.76
N TYR A 143 13.31 9.38 -10.02
CA TYR A 143 14.50 9.63 -9.23
C TYR A 143 14.14 10.34 -7.93
N SER A 144 14.95 10.11 -6.90
CA SER A 144 14.82 10.82 -5.64
C SER A 144 16.19 11.15 -5.06
N ILE A 145 16.23 12.23 -4.29
CA ILE A 145 17.42 12.70 -3.56
C ILE A 145 16.95 13.02 -2.14
N ASN A 146 17.72 12.59 -1.16
CA ASN A 146 17.50 12.98 0.23
C ASN A 146 18.79 13.49 0.87
N SER A 147 18.63 14.39 1.82
CA SER A 147 19.72 14.89 2.66
C SER A 147 19.24 14.96 4.10
N ASN A 148 20.00 14.35 5.01
CA ASN A 148 19.67 14.32 6.43
C ASN A 148 20.85 14.87 7.22
N TYR A 149 20.56 15.74 8.18
CA TYR A 149 21.53 16.24 9.14
C TYR A 149 21.07 15.93 10.56
N SER A 150 21.93 15.29 11.32
CA SER A 150 21.70 14.98 12.73
C SER A 150 22.80 15.61 13.59
N HIS A 151 22.39 16.35 14.62
CA HIS A 151 23.26 16.91 15.63
C HIS A 151 22.86 16.40 17.02
N ASN A 152 23.78 15.73 17.69
CA ASN A 152 23.58 15.26 19.08
C ASN A 152 24.27 16.25 20.02
N PHE A 153 23.48 17.05 20.75
CA PHE A 153 24.02 18.02 21.73
C PHE A 153 24.66 17.32 22.93
N ASN A 154 24.14 16.12 23.28
CA ASN A 154 24.67 15.29 24.37
C ASN A 154 24.34 13.80 24.13
N PRO A 155 24.96 12.88 24.91
CA PRO A 155 24.67 11.44 24.79
C PRO A 155 23.29 11.03 25.32
N GLU A 156 22.59 11.88 26.08
CA GLU A 156 21.31 11.61 26.70
C GLU A 156 20.13 11.71 25.73
N GLY A 157 20.38 12.04 24.45
CA GLY A 157 19.35 12.10 23.41
C GLY A 157 18.81 13.51 23.14
N HIS A 158 19.52 14.56 23.60
CA HIS A 158 19.27 15.93 23.17
C HIS A 158 19.76 16.07 21.72
N GLN A 159 18.83 16.18 20.77
CA GLN A 159 19.10 16.01 19.34
C GLN A 159 18.31 16.99 18.50
N LEU A 160 18.91 17.41 17.39
CA LEU A 160 18.26 18.08 16.27
C LEU A 160 18.43 17.21 15.02
N LEU A 161 17.33 16.95 14.33
CA LEU A 161 17.30 16.24 13.05
C LEU A 161 16.66 17.14 11.99
N ALA A 162 17.30 17.29 10.84
CA ALA A 162 16.78 17.99 9.68
C ALA A 162 16.82 17.07 8.47
N GLU A 163 15.72 16.99 7.74
CA GLU A 163 15.56 16.14 6.57
C GLU A 163 15.05 16.98 5.40
N LEU A 164 15.63 16.76 4.23
CA LEU A 164 15.16 17.28 2.95
C LEU A 164 15.03 16.11 1.98
N PHE A 165 13.91 16.05 1.32
CA PHE A 165 13.61 15.02 0.33
C PHE A 165 13.03 15.68 -0.92
N PHE A 166 13.43 15.17 -2.06
CA PHE A 166 12.85 15.49 -3.36
C PHE A 166 12.71 14.23 -4.18
N SER A 167 11.55 14.03 -4.80
CA SER A 167 11.36 13.02 -5.83
C SER A 167 10.71 13.60 -7.07
N SER A 168 10.96 12.95 -8.20
CA SER A 168 10.26 13.20 -9.45
C SER A 168 10.05 11.88 -10.19
N GLN A 169 8.88 11.75 -10.76
CA GLN A 169 8.50 10.63 -11.60
C GLN A 169 7.85 11.18 -12.87
N GLU A 170 8.17 10.59 -13.99
CA GLU A 170 7.49 10.80 -15.26
C GLU A 170 6.98 9.44 -15.72
N SER A 171 5.69 9.34 -16.05
CA SER A 171 5.08 8.09 -16.48
C SER A 171 4.18 8.30 -17.69
N ASP A 172 4.26 7.32 -18.58
CA ASP A 172 3.40 7.20 -19.76
C ASP A 172 2.58 5.93 -19.63
N GLU A 173 1.27 6.06 -19.78
CA GLU A 173 0.34 4.94 -19.76
C GLU A 173 -0.49 4.92 -21.03
N LEU A 174 -0.68 3.73 -21.58
CA LEU A 174 -1.55 3.46 -22.71
C LEU A 174 -2.47 2.29 -22.33
N THR A 175 -3.77 2.53 -22.37
CA THR A 175 -4.80 1.50 -22.24
C THR A 175 -5.56 1.37 -23.55
N THR A 176 -5.67 0.17 -24.08
CA THR A 176 -6.45 -0.12 -25.29
C THR A 176 -7.46 -1.22 -24.97
N THR A 177 -8.74 -0.94 -25.15
CA THR A 177 -9.82 -1.92 -25.09
C THR A 177 -10.34 -2.18 -26.49
N SER A 178 -10.70 -3.42 -26.80
CA SER A 178 -11.22 -3.81 -28.12
C SER A 178 -12.25 -4.92 -27.96
N GLU A 179 -13.37 -4.80 -28.65
CA GLU A 179 -14.43 -5.79 -28.66
C GLU A 179 -14.59 -6.39 -30.07
N PHE A 180 -14.80 -7.69 -30.12
CA PHE A 180 -14.89 -8.43 -31.36
C PHE A 180 -16.15 -9.32 -31.38
N ASN A 181 -16.87 -9.29 -32.47
CA ASN A 181 -17.93 -10.23 -32.78
C ASN A 181 -17.61 -10.94 -34.11
N GLN A 182 -17.63 -12.29 -34.07
CA GLN A 182 -17.28 -13.12 -35.23
C GLN A 182 -15.94 -12.75 -35.91
N GLY A 183 -14.98 -12.27 -35.12
CA GLY A 183 -13.64 -11.88 -35.57
C GLY A 183 -13.52 -10.47 -36.18
N ALA A 184 -14.63 -9.73 -36.25
CA ALA A 184 -14.61 -8.32 -36.65
C ALA A 184 -14.60 -7.42 -35.41
N GLN A 185 -13.75 -6.40 -35.37
CA GLN A 185 -13.79 -5.41 -34.29
C GLN A 185 -15.06 -4.57 -34.42
N ILE A 186 -15.87 -4.54 -33.35
CA ILE A 186 -17.14 -3.83 -33.32
C ILE A 186 -17.08 -2.55 -32.48
N SER A 187 -16.19 -2.50 -31.49
CA SER A 187 -15.98 -1.37 -30.58
C SER A 187 -14.54 -1.34 -30.09
N GLY A 188 -14.14 -0.25 -29.46
CA GLY A 188 -12.85 -0.12 -28.80
C GLY A 188 -12.56 1.30 -28.35
N LYS A 189 -11.76 1.41 -27.29
CA LYS A 189 -11.28 2.68 -26.76
C LYS A 189 -9.78 2.62 -26.52
N GLN A 190 -9.12 3.75 -26.73
CA GLN A 190 -7.70 3.90 -26.43
C GLN A 190 -7.54 5.16 -25.58
N THR A 191 -6.96 4.99 -24.39
CA THR A 191 -6.68 6.07 -23.46
C THR A 191 -5.17 6.21 -23.26
N THR A 192 -4.65 7.43 -23.36
CA THR A 192 -3.26 7.73 -22.99
C THR A 192 -3.27 8.66 -21.79
N GLU A 193 -2.48 8.33 -20.77
CA GLU A 193 -2.24 9.16 -19.60
C GLU A 193 -0.75 9.43 -19.47
N THR A 194 -0.35 10.70 -19.49
CA THR A 194 1.06 11.09 -19.42
C THR A 194 1.23 12.29 -18.51
N GLY A 195 2.31 12.33 -17.75
CA GLY A 195 2.64 13.53 -16.99
C GLY A 195 3.68 13.31 -15.88
N PRO A 196 4.34 14.41 -15.47
CA PRO A 196 5.28 14.41 -14.37
C PRO A 196 4.57 14.53 -13.01
N SER A 197 5.15 13.88 -12.01
CA SER A 197 4.84 14.09 -10.59
C SER A 197 6.11 14.47 -9.83
N LYS A 198 6.01 15.43 -8.89
CA LYS A 198 7.13 15.91 -8.07
C LYS A 198 6.67 16.05 -6.63
N ASP A 199 7.50 15.56 -5.71
CA ASP A 199 7.30 15.66 -4.27
C ASP A 199 8.52 16.35 -3.64
N PHE A 200 8.25 17.36 -2.80
CA PHE A 200 9.24 18.07 -1.99
C PHE A 200 8.82 17.95 -0.53
N ARG A 201 9.72 17.42 0.31
CA ARG A 201 9.48 17.31 1.76
C ARG A 201 10.64 17.90 2.54
N GLY A 202 10.31 18.71 3.55
CA GLY A 202 11.25 19.22 4.54
C GLY A 202 10.75 18.92 5.94
N LYS A 203 11.63 18.42 6.81
CA LYS A 203 11.30 18.08 8.20
C LYS A 203 12.40 18.58 9.13
N LEU A 204 11.98 19.10 10.30
CA LEU A 204 12.86 19.52 11.38
C LEU A 204 12.32 18.99 12.70
N ASP A 205 13.07 18.12 13.36
CA ASP A 205 12.73 17.54 14.65
C ASP A 205 13.73 17.98 15.71
N TYR A 206 13.21 18.36 16.86
CA TYR A 206 13.99 18.69 18.04
C TYR A 206 13.54 17.83 19.21
N SER A 207 14.48 17.13 19.87
CA SER A 207 14.21 16.31 21.04
C SER A 207 15.07 16.80 22.20
N LEU A 208 14.40 17.06 23.34
CA LEU A 208 15.02 17.53 24.58
C LEU A 208 14.63 16.60 25.73
N PRO A 209 15.48 15.64 26.10
CA PRO A 209 15.28 14.88 27.33
C PRO A 209 15.63 15.75 28.55
N PHE A 210 14.76 15.74 29.55
CA PHE A 210 15.01 16.37 30.84
C PHE A 210 15.65 15.39 31.82
N ASN A 211 15.27 14.11 31.72
CA ASN A 211 15.84 12.98 32.42
C ASN A 211 15.51 11.67 31.65
N GLU A 212 15.80 10.49 32.23
CA GLU A 212 15.56 9.21 31.56
C GLU A 212 14.07 8.88 31.30
N PHE A 213 13.13 9.63 31.90
CA PHE A 213 11.68 9.39 31.79
C PHE A 213 10.93 10.57 31.16
N SER A 214 11.49 11.79 31.27
CA SER A 214 10.87 13.00 30.82
C SER A 214 11.54 13.55 29.58
N LYS A 215 10.79 13.78 28.52
CA LYS A 215 11.27 14.41 27.28
C LYS A 215 10.23 15.34 26.66
N PHE A 216 10.71 16.35 25.98
CA PHE A 216 9.94 17.22 25.11
C PHE A 216 10.42 17.06 23.68
N GLU A 217 9.50 16.91 22.75
CA GLU A 217 9.77 16.86 21.33
C GLU A 217 8.92 17.92 20.62
N ALA A 218 9.47 18.55 19.62
CA ALA A 218 8.75 19.49 18.76
C ALA A 218 9.33 19.43 17.35
N GLY A 219 8.49 19.69 16.35
CA GLY A 219 8.96 19.66 14.99
C GLY A 219 8.05 20.40 14.03
N TYR A 220 8.58 20.54 12.83
CA TYR A 220 7.90 21.07 11.66
C TYR A 220 8.08 20.10 10.50
N GLN A 221 7.02 19.89 9.72
CA GLN A 221 7.05 19.17 8.45
C GLN A 221 6.31 20.01 7.41
N GLY A 222 6.94 20.19 6.26
CA GLY A 222 6.31 20.76 5.07
C GLY A 222 6.44 19.80 3.92
N GLU A 223 5.37 19.63 3.15
CA GLU A 223 5.28 18.77 1.97
C GLU A 223 4.59 19.53 0.84
N VAL A 224 5.06 19.35 -0.39
CA VAL A 224 4.46 19.95 -1.58
C VAL A 224 4.50 18.92 -2.70
N ASP A 225 3.31 18.51 -3.14
CA ASP A 225 3.08 17.60 -4.26
C ASP A 225 2.56 18.37 -5.47
N LEU A 226 3.20 18.16 -6.60
CA LEU A 226 2.86 18.77 -7.88
C LEU A 226 2.74 17.67 -8.92
N SER A 227 1.61 17.55 -9.60
CA SER A 227 1.48 16.70 -10.77
C SER A 227 0.71 17.39 -11.90
N GLU A 228 1.08 17.01 -13.10
CA GLU A 228 0.35 17.34 -14.32
C GLU A 228 -0.01 16.03 -15.00
N GLU A 229 -1.23 15.93 -15.49
CA GLU A 229 -1.72 14.75 -16.16
C GLU A 229 -2.46 15.14 -17.44
N ASN A 230 -2.01 14.55 -18.54
CA ASN A 230 -2.60 14.75 -19.87
C ASN A 230 -3.25 13.44 -20.29
N ASN A 231 -4.58 13.41 -20.21
CA ASN A 231 -5.41 12.28 -20.60
C ASN A 231 -6.02 12.54 -21.97
N LYS A 232 -5.92 11.56 -22.89
CA LYS A 232 -6.55 11.60 -24.22
C LYS A 232 -7.32 10.32 -24.45
N LEU A 233 -8.57 10.48 -24.91
CA LEU A 233 -9.43 9.38 -25.34
C LEU A 233 -9.53 9.34 -26.86
N PHE A 234 -9.43 8.14 -27.42
CA PHE A 234 -9.71 7.83 -28.82
C PHE A 234 -10.74 6.70 -28.85
N GLU A 235 -11.70 6.77 -29.75
CA GLU A 235 -12.76 5.78 -29.91
C GLU A 235 -12.67 5.13 -31.31
N PHE A 236 -12.83 3.81 -31.35
CA PHE A 236 -12.78 3.06 -32.58
C PHE A 236 -14.03 3.33 -33.43
N ASN A 237 -13.82 3.73 -34.67
CA ASN A 237 -14.89 3.90 -35.66
C ASN A 237 -14.96 2.65 -36.58
N PRO A 238 -16.02 1.82 -36.46
CA PRO A 238 -16.14 0.59 -37.26
C PRO A 238 -16.22 0.84 -38.77
N LEU A 239 -16.60 2.06 -39.22
CA LEU A 239 -16.70 2.40 -40.61
C LEU A 239 -15.36 2.73 -41.23
N SER A 240 -14.49 3.45 -40.52
CA SER A 240 -13.15 3.79 -41.00
C SER A 240 -12.11 2.72 -40.63
N GLY A 241 -12.36 1.94 -39.56
CA GLY A 241 -11.41 1.00 -38.99
C GLY A 241 -10.28 1.67 -38.19
N GLU A 242 -10.44 2.94 -37.78
CA GLU A 242 -9.42 3.74 -37.11
C GLU A 242 -9.93 4.25 -35.76
N TYR A 243 -9.01 4.58 -34.84
CA TYR A 243 -9.31 5.23 -33.57
C TYR A 243 -9.36 6.75 -33.78
N GLU A 244 -10.49 7.37 -33.48
CA GLU A 244 -10.77 8.79 -33.67
C GLU A 244 -10.68 9.54 -32.31
N PHE A 245 -9.95 10.67 -32.30
CA PHE A 245 -9.73 11.48 -31.10
C PHE A 245 -11.03 12.12 -30.59
N GLN A 246 -11.29 11.96 -29.30
CA GLN A 246 -12.46 12.45 -28.57
C GLN A 246 -12.10 13.66 -27.70
N SER A 247 -12.18 14.87 -28.24
CA SER A 247 -11.76 16.10 -27.57
C SER A 247 -12.58 16.44 -26.31
N LEU A 248 -13.85 16.02 -26.24
CA LEU A 248 -14.73 16.28 -25.10
C LEU A 248 -14.36 15.46 -23.85
N TYR A 249 -13.71 14.33 -24.06
CA TYR A 249 -13.29 13.39 -23.01
C TYR A 249 -11.77 13.42 -22.75
N SER A 250 -11.07 14.37 -23.38
CA SER A 250 -9.62 14.54 -23.23
C SER A 250 -9.33 15.76 -22.37
N ASN A 251 -8.52 15.60 -21.33
CA ASN A 251 -8.29 16.61 -20.31
C ASN A 251 -6.81 16.80 -20.00
N ILE A 252 -6.47 18.01 -19.55
CA ILE A 252 -5.20 18.32 -18.91
C ILE A 252 -5.53 18.77 -17.49
N ASN A 253 -5.01 18.07 -16.50
CA ASN A 253 -5.22 18.33 -15.08
C ASN A 253 -3.91 18.75 -14.44
N GLU A 254 -3.95 19.79 -13.63
CA GLU A 254 -2.85 20.19 -12.75
C GLU A 254 -3.30 19.97 -11.31
N TYR A 255 -2.49 19.25 -10.57
CA TYR A 255 -2.70 18.98 -9.16
C TYR A 255 -1.60 19.62 -8.34
N THR A 256 -1.99 20.37 -7.32
CA THR A 256 -1.08 20.94 -6.33
C THR A 256 -1.63 20.66 -4.95
N GLU A 257 -0.86 19.98 -4.13
CA GLU A 257 -1.16 19.84 -2.70
C GLU A 257 0.03 20.33 -1.88
N SER A 258 -0.25 21.07 -0.81
CA SER A 258 0.77 21.45 0.15
C SER A 258 0.26 21.25 1.56
N GLU A 259 1.10 20.67 2.39
CA GLU A 259 0.85 20.41 3.80
C GLU A 259 1.94 21.03 4.66
N HIS A 260 1.52 21.72 5.70
CA HIS A 260 2.41 22.31 6.68
C HIS A 260 1.96 21.92 8.08
N ALA A 261 2.79 21.19 8.78
CA ALA A 261 2.49 20.69 10.11
C ALA A 261 3.47 21.22 11.16
N LEU A 262 2.93 21.64 12.28
CA LEU A 262 3.66 21.91 13.52
C LEU A 262 3.18 20.92 14.58
N TYR A 263 4.10 20.30 15.30
CA TYR A 263 3.76 19.34 16.33
C TYR A 263 4.65 19.45 17.55
N SER A 264 4.09 19.06 18.67
CA SER A 264 4.81 18.93 19.93
C SER A 264 4.32 17.73 20.72
N LEU A 265 5.21 17.15 21.50
CA LEU A 265 4.96 16.00 22.32
C LEU A 265 5.71 16.16 23.64
N TYR A 266 5.04 15.87 24.74
CA TYR A 266 5.63 15.79 26.06
C TYR A 266 5.41 14.39 26.63
N ALA A 267 6.48 13.76 27.09
CA ALA A 267 6.44 12.49 27.78
C ALA A 267 7.02 12.64 29.18
N ASP A 268 6.40 12.00 30.16
CA ASP A 268 6.87 11.98 31.56
C ASP A 268 6.45 10.69 32.25
N MET A 269 7.04 10.42 33.39
CA MET A 269 6.64 9.34 34.27
C MET A 269 6.28 9.91 35.66
N ILE A 270 4.99 9.77 36.02
CA ILE A 270 4.45 10.17 37.31
C ILE A 270 4.26 8.90 38.15
N TRP A 271 5.14 8.66 39.10
CA TRP A 271 5.31 7.39 39.85
C TRP A 271 5.66 6.24 38.86
N GLU A 272 4.74 5.33 38.62
CA GLU A 272 4.91 4.21 37.67
C GLU A 272 4.04 4.36 36.41
N LEU A 273 3.28 5.45 36.33
CA LEU A 273 2.45 5.79 35.17
C LEU A 273 3.27 6.62 34.17
N GLN A 274 3.56 6.06 33.02
CA GLN A 274 4.11 6.78 31.89
C GLN A 274 2.97 7.49 31.16
N ILE A 275 3.16 8.75 30.83
CA ILE A 275 2.19 9.58 30.11
C ILE A 275 2.92 10.24 28.94
N GLN A 276 2.32 10.20 27.77
CA GLN A 276 2.79 10.91 26.59
C GLN A 276 1.60 11.64 25.97
N ALA A 277 1.69 12.96 25.88
CA ALA A 277 0.66 13.81 25.29
C ALA A 277 1.25 14.57 24.11
N GLY A 278 0.55 14.56 22.99
CA GLY A 278 0.96 15.23 21.76
C GLY A 278 -0.16 16.06 21.14
N LEU A 279 0.25 17.08 20.41
CA LEU A 279 -0.64 17.84 19.54
C LEU A 279 0.09 18.16 18.24
N ARG A 280 -0.57 17.86 17.13
CA ARG A 280 -0.14 18.23 15.78
C ARG A 280 -1.21 19.10 15.14
N ALA A 281 -0.81 20.21 14.55
CA ALA A 281 -1.67 21.12 13.79
C ALA A 281 -1.17 21.14 12.34
N GLU A 282 -2.09 20.90 11.39
CA GLU A 282 -1.78 20.82 9.96
C GLU A 282 -2.60 21.85 9.18
N TYR A 283 -1.93 22.57 8.30
CA TYR A 283 -2.58 23.37 7.27
C TYR A 283 -2.42 22.65 5.94
N THR A 284 -3.55 22.33 5.29
CA THR A 284 -3.60 21.71 3.97
C THR A 284 -4.17 22.68 2.95
N TYR A 285 -3.50 22.79 1.83
CA TYR A 285 -3.97 23.46 0.62
C TYR A 285 -3.93 22.46 -0.53
N ARG A 286 -5.06 22.24 -1.21
CA ARG A 286 -5.16 21.43 -2.42
C ARG A 286 -5.86 22.23 -3.50
N ASP A 287 -5.33 22.19 -4.72
CA ASP A 287 -5.90 22.79 -5.92
C ASP A 287 -5.83 21.78 -7.08
N ILE A 288 -6.97 21.48 -7.67
CA ILE A 288 -7.11 20.63 -8.84
C ILE A 288 -7.68 21.49 -9.95
N ASN A 289 -6.90 21.73 -10.99
CA ASN A 289 -7.28 22.58 -12.11
C ASN A 289 -7.46 21.74 -13.37
N VAL A 290 -8.71 21.63 -13.83
CA VAL A 290 -9.07 20.96 -15.09
C VAL A 290 -9.06 21.99 -16.21
N GLN A 291 -7.92 22.11 -16.90
CA GLN A 291 -7.70 23.18 -17.89
C GLN A 291 -8.71 23.15 -19.05
N THR A 292 -9.03 21.96 -19.53
CA THR A 292 -9.93 21.78 -20.69
C THR A 292 -11.36 22.25 -20.41
N GLN A 293 -11.81 22.11 -19.17
CA GLN A 293 -13.16 22.51 -18.74
C GLN A 293 -13.18 23.86 -18.04
N SER A 294 -12.02 24.48 -17.78
CA SER A 294 -11.87 25.71 -16.99
C SER A 294 -12.51 25.58 -15.60
N GLN A 295 -12.39 24.41 -14.98
CA GLN A 295 -12.88 24.11 -13.63
C GLN A 295 -11.70 24.01 -12.67
N SER A 296 -11.92 24.46 -11.44
CA SER A 296 -10.93 24.35 -10.35
C SER A 296 -11.62 23.95 -9.06
N PHE A 297 -11.03 22.98 -8.36
CA PHE A 297 -11.49 22.44 -7.10
C PHE A 297 -10.45 22.76 -6.02
N ASN A 298 -10.84 23.55 -5.02
CA ASN A 298 -9.92 24.04 -4.00
C ASN A 298 -10.31 23.56 -2.61
N LEU A 299 -9.34 23.04 -1.85
CA LEU A 299 -9.47 22.71 -0.45
C LEU A 299 -8.48 23.55 0.36
N LYS A 300 -8.95 24.22 1.42
CA LYS A 300 -8.12 24.95 2.40
C LYS A 300 -8.65 24.64 3.78
N ARG A 301 -7.80 24.03 4.62
CA ARG A 301 -8.25 23.66 5.96
C ARG A 301 -7.10 23.68 6.97
N MET A 302 -7.47 23.79 8.23
CA MET A 302 -6.60 23.66 9.39
C MET A 302 -7.16 22.56 10.27
N ASP A 303 -6.38 21.55 10.55
CA ASP A 303 -6.79 20.37 11.32
C ASP A 303 -5.88 20.17 12.53
N TYR A 304 -6.44 19.55 13.59
CA TYR A 304 -5.75 19.31 14.85
C TYR A 304 -5.83 17.83 15.21
N PHE A 305 -4.68 17.27 15.59
CA PHE A 305 -4.50 15.85 15.90
C PHE A 305 -3.93 15.69 17.31
N PRO A 306 -4.78 15.68 18.33
CA PRO A 306 -4.38 15.36 19.69
C PRO A 306 -4.07 13.87 19.83
N SER A 307 -3.11 13.55 20.67
CA SER A 307 -2.80 12.18 21.08
C SER A 307 -2.47 12.12 22.58
N LEU A 308 -2.91 11.03 23.20
CA LEU A 308 -2.59 10.71 24.60
C LEU A 308 -2.30 9.21 24.70
N HIS A 309 -1.11 8.87 25.17
CA HIS A 309 -0.74 7.49 25.45
C HIS A 309 -0.35 7.37 26.92
N THR A 310 -0.83 6.35 27.58
CA THR A 310 -0.48 6.04 28.96
C THR A 310 -0.09 4.59 29.09
N SER A 311 0.89 4.28 29.92
CA SER A 311 1.24 2.91 30.25
C SER A 311 1.60 2.78 31.74
N TYR A 312 1.17 1.68 32.34
CA TYR A 312 1.40 1.38 33.75
C TYR A 312 1.95 -0.04 33.90
N LYS A 313 3.07 -0.17 34.60
CA LYS A 313 3.69 -1.46 34.90
C LYS A 313 2.97 -2.12 36.06
N LEU A 314 2.12 -3.11 35.77
CA LEU A 314 1.47 -3.93 36.84
C LEU A 314 2.48 -4.83 37.54
N SER A 315 3.51 -5.28 36.84
CA SER A 315 4.60 -6.10 37.35
C SER A 315 5.83 -5.95 36.45
N SER A 316 6.92 -6.64 36.80
CA SER A 316 8.10 -6.71 35.92
C SER A 316 7.84 -7.37 34.54
N LEU A 317 6.74 -8.11 34.44
CA LEU A 317 6.38 -8.89 33.24
C LEU A 317 5.11 -8.37 32.53
N SER A 318 4.35 -7.48 33.18
CA SER A 318 3.04 -7.08 32.69
C SER A 318 2.90 -5.56 32.66
N THR A 319 2.47 -5.01 31.50
CA THR A 319 2.19 -3.59 31.31
C THR A 319 0.79 -3.43 30.74
N VAL A 320 -0.01 -2.54 31.31
CA VAL A 320 -1.30 -2.09 30.78
C VAL A 320 -1.09 -0.77 30.07
N MET A 321 -1.76 -0.58 28.95
CA MET A 321 -1.69 0.62 28.12
C MET A 321 -3.10 1.14 27.84
N ALA A 322 -3.22 2.45 27.69
CA ALA A 322 -4.41 3.07 27.13
C ALA A 322 -4.00 4.24 26.26
N SER A 323 -4.68 4.40 25.14
CA SER A 323 -4.39 5.46 24.17
C SER A 323 -5.63 6.07 23.56
N TYR A 324 -5.51 7.32 23.19
CA TYR A 324 -6.39 8.04 22.28
C TYR A 324 -5.54 8.72 21.23
N SER A 325 -5.96 8.62 19.98
CA SER A 325 -5.34 9.38 18.88
C SER A 325 -6.39 9.76 17.84
N ARG A 326 -6.24 10.96 17.28
CA ARG A 326 -6.94 11.39 16.08
C ARG A 326 -5.97 11.43 14.92
N ARG A 327 -6.38 10.87 13.77
CA ARG A 327 -5.60 10.82 12.53
C ARG A 327 -6.43 11.31 11.36
N ILE A 328 -5.76 11.66 10.28
CA ILE A 328 -6.36 12.02 9.00
C ILE A 328 -5.92 11.01 7.95
N GLU A 329 -6.83 10.65 7.06
CA GLU A 329 -6.51 9.93 5.83
C GLU A 329 -7.03 10.75 4.65
N ARG A 330 -6.12 11.07 3.71
CA ARG A 330 -6.42 11.91 2.57
C ARG A 330 -6.74 11.04 1.36
N PRO A 331 -7.69 11.47 0.50
CA PRO A 331 -7.94 10.76 -0.75
C PRO A 331 -6.68 10.74 -1.62
N GLY A 332 -6.36 9.58 -2.18
CA GLY A 332 -5.23 9.39 -3.08
C GLY A 332 -5.45 10.02 -4.46
N GLY A 333 -4.37 10.24 -5.24
CA GLY A 333 -4.42 10.95 -6.51
C GLY A 333 -5.49 10.47 -7.48
N TRP A 334 -5.52 9.16 -7.78
CA TRP A 334 -6.49 8.57 -8.72
C TRP A 334 -7.96 8.64 -8.26
N SER A 335 -8.23 8.74 -6.95
CA SER A 335 -9.59 8.96 -6.43
C SER A 335 -10.08 10.39 -6.63
N LEU A 336 -9.19 11.32 -6.99
CA LEU A 336 -9.48 12.73 -7.24
C LEU A 336 -9.49 13.10 -8.74
N GLU A 337 -9.11 12.20 -9.64
CA GLU A 337 -9.01 12.44 -11.08
C GLU A 337 -10.39 12.63 -11.72
N PRO A 338 -10.75 13.83 -12.20
CA PRO A 338 -12.12 14.15 -12.65
C PRO A 338 -12.39 13.76 -14.10
N PHE A 339 -11.86 12.64 -14.57
CA PHE A 339 -12.02 12.17 -15.95
C PHE A 339 -12.25 10.66 -16.02
N ASP A 340 -12.77 10.21 -17.18
CA ASP A 340 -13.10 8.81 -17.42
C ASP A 340 -11.89 8.02 -17.88
N THR A 341 -11.53 7.02 -17.07
CA THR A 341 -10.55 5.98 -17.43
C THR A 341 -11.30 4.67 -17.68
N TRP A 342 -11.29 4.19 -18.91
CA TRP A 342 -11.90 2.93 -19.29
C TRP A 342 -11.00 1.77 -18.88
N ILE A 343 -11.52 0.92 -18.00
CA ILE A 343 -10.82 -0.28 -17.51
C ILE A 343 -10.98 -1.42 -18.52
N ASP A 344 -12.20 -1.58 -19.00
CA ASP A 344 -12.61 -2.53 -20.05
C ASP A 344 -13.83 -2.01 -20.83
N ALA A 345 -14.50 -2.88 -21.56
CA ALA A 345 -15.65 -2.54 -22.39
C ALA A 345 -16.84 -1.95 -21.62
N ASN A 346 -17.05 -2.45 -20.39
CA ASN A 346 -18.25 -2.22 -19.58
C ASN A 346 -17.97 -1.45 -18.29
N ASN A 347 -16.69 -1.21 -17.96
CA ASN A 347 -16.28 -0.59 -16.72
C ASN A 347 -15.48 0.67 -16.94
N VAL A 348 -15.96 1.78 -16.41
CA VAL A 348 -15.29 3.09 -16.40
C VAL A 348 -15.06 3.56 -14.97
N ARG A 349 -13.90 4.15 -14.73
CA ARG A 349 -13.55 4.80 -13.45
C ARG A 349 -13.49 6.31 -13.63
N ARG A 350 -14.00 7.04 -12.67
CA ARG A 350 -13.86 8.51 -12.53
C ARG A 350 -13.64 8.85 -11.06
N GLY A 351 -12.59 9.59 -10.74
CA GLY A 351 -12.37 10.12 -9.40
C GLY A 351 -13.32 11.30 -9.09
N ASN A 352 -13.33 11.70 -7.82
CA ASN A 352 -14.15 12.80 -7.32
C ASN A 352 -13.24 13.88 -6.69
N PRO A 353 -13.00 15.02 -7.36
CA PRO A 353 -12.11 16.06 -6.87
C PRO A 353 -12.66 16.82 -5.64
N GLU A 354 -13.93 16.64 -5.27
CA GLU A 354 -14.58 17.26 -4.13
C GLU A 354 -14.42 16.46 -2.81
N LEU A 355 -13.79 15.29 -2.86
CA LEU A 355 -13.56 14.44 -1.70
C LEU A 355 -12.89 15.20 -0.55
N GLN A 356 -13.47 15.03 0.64
CA GLN A 356 -12.90 15.49 1.90
C GLN A 356 -12.05 14.37 2.53
N PRO A 357 -11.01 14.70 3.29
CA PRO A 357 -10.26 13.71 4.05
C PRO A 357 -11.12 13.03 5.11
N GLU A 358 -10.80 11.78 5.40
CA GLU A 358 -11.33 11.02 6.52
C GLU A 358 -10.64 11.41 7.84
N PHE A 359 -11.38 11.39 8.94
CA PHE A 359 -10.85 11.58 10.30
C PHE A 359 -11.11 10.35 11.15
N ILE A 360 -10.06 9.80 11.72
CA ILE A 360 -10.11 8.57 12.50
C ILE A 360 -9.81 8.89 13.96
N ASP A 361 -10.83 8.73 14.83
CA ASP A 361 -10.67 8.77 16.27
C ASP A 361 -10.51 7.34 16.81
N SER A 362 -9.37 7.03 17.43
CA SER A 362 -9.06 5.71 17.97
C SER A 362 -8.91 5.75 19.49
N TYR A 363 -9.64 4.87 20.18
CA TYR A 363 -9.57 4.64 21.63
C TYR A 363 -9.14 3.20 21.83
N GLU A 364 -8.02 2.99 22.53
CA GLU A 364 -7.41 1.68 22.69
C GLU A 364 -7.03 1.42 24.14
N THR A 365 -7.18 0.18 24.60
CA THR A 365 -6.65 -0.28 25.88
C THR A 365 -6.09 -1.69 25.72
N GLY A 366 -4.90 -1.91 26.24
CA GLY A 366 -4.17 -3.14 26.01
C GLY A 366 -3.40 -3.63 27.21
N LEU A 367 -3.08 -4.91 27.17
CA LEU A 367 -2.22 -5.61 28.11
C LEU A 367 -1.11 -6.31 27.34
N GLN A 368 0.13 -6.05 27.72
CA GLN A 368 1.28 -6.83 27.27
C GLN A 368 1.85 -7.58 28.47
N THR A 369 2.06 -8.89 28.32
CA THR A 369 2.61 -9.71 29.41
C THR A 369 3.48 -10.85 28.89
N SER A 370 4.43 -11.28 29.71
CA SER A 370 5.26 -12.47 29.45
C SER A 370 4.94 -13.55 30.47
N LEU A 371 4.67 -14.76 29.98
CA LEU A 371 4.38 -15.94 30.79
C LEU A 371 5.45 -17.00 30.48
N GLY A 372 6.57 -16.99 31.25
CA GLY A 372 7.74 -17.80 30.91
C GLY A 372 8.38 -17.37 29.61
N GLU A 373 8.43 -18.28 28.62
CA GLU A 373 8.95 -18.00 27.28
C GLU A 373 7.87 -17.47 26.30
N ALA A 374 6.61 -17.42 26.75
CA ALA A 374 5.52 -16.89 25.94
C ALA A 374 5.34 -15.39 26.12
N SER A 375 5.09 -14.65 25.03
CA SER A 375 4.70 -13.25 25.03
C SER A 375 3.26 -13.12 24.53
N ILE A 376 2.44 -12.40 25.28
CA ILE A 376 1.03 -12.16 24.98
C ILE A 376 0.82 -10.65 24.90
N SER A 377 0.20 -10.18 23.83
CA SER A 377 -0.37 -8.85 23.70
C SER A 377 -1.86 -8.98 23.41
N ALA A 378 -2.69 -8.25 24.13
CA ALA A 378 -4.12 -8.18 23.89
C ALA A 378 -4.57 -6.74 23.98
N GLU A 379 -5.39 -6.31 23.04
CA GLU A 379 -5.90 -4.94 22.93
C GLU A 379 -7.39 -4.98 22.63
N ILE A 380 -8.14 -4.07 23.22
CA ILE A 380 -9.52 -3.74 22.85
C ILE A 380 -9.50 -2.33 22.30
N TYR A 381 -10.15 -2.13 21.17
CA TYR A 381 -10.20 -0.85 20.52
C TYR A 381 -11.63 -0.46 20.08
N TYR A 382 -11.86 0.85 20.04
CA TYR A 382 -13.02 1.45 19.40
C TYR A 382 -12.53 2.56 18.46
N ARG A 383 -12.86 2.43 17.16
CA ARG A 383 -12.47 3.39 16.12
C ARG A 383 -13.72 3.94 15.45
N ILE A 384 -13.67 5.23 15.18
CA ILE A 384 -14.70 5.95 14.44
C ILE A 384 -14.01 6.66 13.28
N THR A 385 -14.43 6.36 12.06
CA THR A 385 -13.99 7.11 10.87
C THR A 385 -15.11 8.05 10.44
N HIS A 386 -14.84 9.34 10.41
CA HIS A 386 -15.74 10.37 9.93
C HIS A 386 -15.41 10.71 8.48
N ASP A 387 -16.39 11.15 7.71
CA ASP A 387 -16.26 11.46 6.27
C ASP A 387 -15.70 10.28 5.47
N LYS A 388 -16.15 9.05 5.81
CA LYS A 388 -15.68 7.80 5.22
C LYS A 388 -15.75 7.85 3.70
N ILE A 389 -14.61 7.61 3.04
CA ILE A 389 -14.50 7.52 1.58
C ILE A 389 -14.74 6.06 1.19
N GLU A 390 -15.71 5.84 0.31
CA GLU A 390 -15.99 4.53 -0.27
C GLU A 390 -15.92 4.58 -1.80
N GLU A 391 -15.42 3.50 -2.37
CA GLU A 391 -15.60 3.22 -3.79
C GLU A 391 -17.06 2.86 -4.01
N VAL A 392 -17.73 3.59 -4.88
CA VAL A 392 -19.15 3.41 -5.18
C VAL A 392 -19.36 3.20 -6.66
N ARG A 393 -20.40 2.45 -7.00
CA ARG A 393 -20.72 2.07 -8.37
C ARG A 393 -22.11 2.53 -8.75
N ALA A 394 -22.27 2.86 -10.03
CA ALA A 394 -23.54 3.23 -10.63
C ALA A 394 -23.60 2.77 -12.08
N ALA A 395 -24.77 2.31 -12.53
CA ALA A 395 -25.04 2.13 -13.94
C ALA A 395 -25.26 3.51 -14.58
N ILE A 396 -24.44 3.90 -15.55
CA ILE A 396 -24.49 5.22 -16.22
C ILE A 396 -25.00 5.14 -17.65
N ASP A 397 -24.89 3.98 -18.29
CA ASP A 397 -25.40 3.67 -19.61
C ASP A 397 -25.76 2.20 -19.68
N GLU A 398 -26.37 1.75 -20.77
CA GLU A 398 -26.67 0.33 -20.98
C GLU A 398 -25.38 -0.48 -20.95
N ASN A 399 -25.31 -1.42 -20.01
CA ASN A 399 -24.16 -2.29 -19.72
C ASN A 399 -22.85 -1.56 -19.32
N VAL A 400 -22.89 -0.27 -18.97
CA VAL A 400 -21.72 0.48 -18.51
C VAL A 400 -21.86 0.82 -17.02
N THR A 401 -20.89 0.36 -16.24
CA THR A 401 -20.76 0.64 -14.80
C THR A 401 -19.68 1.71 -14.57
N LEU A 402 -20.05 2.81 -13.93
CA LEU A 402 -19.12 3.81 -13.41
C LEU A 402 -18.70 3.38 -12.01
N THR A 403 -17.40 3.36 -11.77
CA THR A 403 -16.79 3.30 -10.45
C THR A 403 -16.26 4.68 -10.09
N THR A 404 -16.70 5.21 -8.93
CA THR A 404 -16.27 6.52 -8.41
C THR A 404 -16.07 6.47 -6.89
N PHE A 405 -15.82 7.62 -6.26
CA PHE A 405 -15.56 7.74 -4.83
C PHE A 405 -16.44 8.79 -4.20
N GLU A 406 -17.00 8.50 -3.03
CA GLU A 406 -17.86 9.42 -2.29
C GLU A 406 -17.53 9.40 -0.80
N ASN A 407 -17.68 10.57 -0.14
CA ASN A 407 -17.72 10.61 1.32
C ASN A 407 -19.13 10.19 1.76
N VAL A 408 -19.31 8.93 2.14
CA VAL A 408 -20.64 8.34 2.35
C VAL A 408 -21.19 8.52 3.76
N GLY A 409 -20.37 8.87 4.76
CA GLY A 409 -20.81 9.02 6.14
C GLY A 409 -19.76 8.63 7.16
N SER A 410 -20.06 7.66 8.03
CA SER A 410 -19.11 7.22 9.07
C SER A 410 -19.04 5.71 9.18
N ASP A 411 -17.89 5.21 9.58
CA ASP A 411 -17.75 3.81 10.01
C ASP A 411 -17.37 3.71 11.50
N TYR A 412 -17.67 2.57 12.07
CA TYR A 412 -17.44 2.24 13.47
C TYR A 412 -16.86 0.83 13.56
N SER A 413 -15.76 0.68 14.29
CA SER A 413 -15.12 -0.61 14.54
C SER A 413 -14.91 -0.80 16.04
N LEU A 414 -15.61 -1.75 16.65
CA LEU A 414 -15.35 -2.19 18.01
C LEU A 414 -14.73 -3.58 17.95
N GLY A 415 -13.50 -3.72 18.42
CA GLY A 415 -12.78 -4.97 18.25
C GLY A 415 -11.81 -5.31 19.36
N ALA A 416 -11.25 -6.51 19.25
CA ALA A 416 -10.18 -7.02 20.08
C ALA A 416 -9.10 -7.66 19.21
N GLU A 417 -7.86 -7.29 19.45
CA GLU A 417 -6.68 -7.86 18.81
C GLU A 417 -5.87 -8.66 19.84
N MET A 418 -5.42 -9.83 19.46
CA MET A 418 -4.57 -10.69 20.29
C MET A 418 -3.36 -11.15 19.48
N MET A 419 -2.18 -11.08 20.11
CA MET A 419 -0.96 -11.67 19.59
C MET A 419 -0.34 -12.57 20.66
N LEU A 420 -0.03 -13.80 20.28
CA LEU A 420 0.62 -14.79 21.08
C LEU A 420 1.87 -15.32 20.38
N THR A 421 3.02 -15.16 21.01
CA THR A 421 4.28 -15.75 20.53
C THR A 421 4.83 -16.68 21.59
N PHE A 422 5.12 -17.93 21.21
CA PHE A 422 5.68 -18.92 22.15
C PHE A 422 6.47 -20.01 21.41
N ASP A 423 7.31 -20.69 22.14
CA ASP A 423 8.13 -21.81 21.67
C ASP A 423 7.61 -23.12 22.26
N PRO A 424 6.67 -23.86 21.59
CA PRO A 424 6.19 -25.15 22.09
C PRO A 424 7.31 -26.15 22.27
N LEU A 425 8.32 -26.06 21.40
CA LEU A 425 9.55 -26.86 21.40
C LEU A 425 10.73 -25.96 21.03
N LYS A 426 11.93 -26.28 21.49
CA LYS A 426 13.16 -25.50 21.22
C LYS A 426 13.45 -25.24 19.73
N PHE A 427 12.90 -26.08 18.86
CA PHE A 427 13.05 -25.96 17.41
C PHE A 427 11.80 -25.38 16.71
N TRP A 428 10.71 -25.12 17.45
CA TRP A 428 9.45 -24.67 16.89
C TRP A 428 8.99 -23.40 17.58
N ASN A 429 8.93 -22.32 16.82
CA ASN A 429 8.37 -21.04 17.24
C ASN A 429 7.00 -20.84 16.57
N VAL A 430 6.02 -20.41 17.34
CA VAL A 430 4.65 -20.11 16.89
C VAL A 430 4.36 -18.65 17.17
N ASN A 431 3.84 -17.96 16.15
CA ASN A 431 3.22 -16.65 16.28
C ASN A 431 1.79 -16.73 15.77
N LEU A 432 0.84 -16.47 16.67
CA LEU A 432 -0.59 -16.42 16.38
C LEU A 432 -1.08 -15.00 16.59
N MET A 433 -1.73 -14.43 15.59
CA MET A 433 -2.40 -13.13 15.65
C MET A 433 -3.87 -13.32 15.28
N GLY A 434 -4.76 -12.68 16.01
CA GLY A 434 -6.19 -12.62 15.72
C GLY A 434 -6.73 -11.23 15.97
N ASN A 435 -7.49 -10.70 15.02
CA ASN A 435 -8.25 -9.47 15.15
C ASN A 435 -9.72 -9.78 14.91
N PHE A 436 -10.59 -9.47 15.86
CA PHE A 436 -12.02 -9.78 15.86
C PHE A 436 -12.79 -8.49 16.12
N TYR A 437 -13.66 -8.08 15.21
CA TYR A 437 -14.35 -6.80 15.34
C TYR A 437 -15.75 -6.82 14.72
N ASN A 438 -16.61 -6.04 15.34
CA ASN A 438 -17.88 -5.64 14.75
C ASN A 438 -17.60 -4.38 13.94
N TYR A 439 -17.92 -4.42 12.65
CA TYR A 439 -17.79 -3.30 11.72
C TYR A 439 -19.16 -2.84 11.29
N ARG A 440 -19.43 -1.55 11.37
CA ARG A 440 -20.64 -0.90 10.89
C ARG A 440 -20.28 0.32 10.08
N ILE A 441 -20.85 0.44 8.90
CA ILE A 441 -20.78 1.62 8.05
C ILE A 441 -22.19 2.16 7.82
N GLU A 442 -22.38 3.46 8.00
CA GLU A 442 -23.67 4.12 7.84
C GLU A 442 -23.53 5.51 7.22
N GLY A 443 -24.53 5.89 6.43
CA GLY A 443 -24.52 7.21 5.79
C GLY A 443 -25.62 7.39 4.77
N VAL A 444 -25.34 8.21 3.77
CA VAL A 444 -26.23 8.50 2.65
C VAL A 444 -25.50 8.27 1.36
N LEU A 445 -26.09 7.52 0.46
CA LEU A 445 -25.58 7.30 -0.89
C LEU A 445 -26.74 7.41 -1.88
N TYR A 446 -26.60 8.24 -2.91
CA TYR A 446 -27.67 8.52 -3.90
C TYR A 446 -29.01 8.92 -3.26
N ASP A 447 -28.97 9.80 -2.24
CA ASP A 447 -30.10 10.28 -1.45
C ASP A 447 -30.82 9.19 -0.61
N GLU A 448 -30.29 7.98 -0.54
CA GLU A 448 -30.81 6.91 0.31
C GLU A 448 -29.92 6.66 1.53
N GLN A 449 -30.55 6.48 2.69
CA GLN A 449 -29.85 6.12 3.92
C GLN A 449 -29.52 4.61 3.89
N PHE A 450 -28.31 4.29 4.27
CA PHE A 450 -27.88 2.91 4.45
C PHE A 450 -27.19 2.69 5.81
N SER A 451 -27.22 1.45 6.28
CA SER A 451 -26.48 1.00 7.46
C SER A 451 -26.19 -0.48 7.33
N ASN A 452 -24.92 -0.81 7.05
CA ASN A 452 -24.46 -2.18 6.86
C ASN A 452 -23.55 -2.57 8.02
N GLU A 453 -23.70 -3.79 8.51
CA GLU A 453 -22.96 -4.29 9.67
C GLU A 453 -22.47 -5.72 9.41
N SER A 454 -21.23 -6.02 9.83
CA SER A 454 -20.68 -7.37 9.81
C SER A 454 -19.80 -7.62 11.02
N PHE A 455 -19.82 -8.87 11.51
CA PHE A 455 -18.76 -9.34 12.40
C PHE A 455 -17.64 -9.92 11.56
N SER A 456 -16.50 -9.23 11.57
CA SER A 456 -15.35 -9.60 10.74
C SER A 456 -14.17 -10.01 11.60
N TRP A 457 -13.34 -10.89 11.08
CA TRP A 457 -12.15 -11.33 11.78
C TRP A 457 -11.02 -11.72 10.83
N GLN A 458 -9.81 -11.53 11.30
CA GLN A 458 -8.58 -11.83 10.58
C GLN A 458 -7.67 -12.65 11.50
N THR A 459 -7.05 -13.68 10.96
CA THR A 459 -6.06 -14.47 11.71
C THR A 459 -4.83 -14.73 10.89
N ARG A 460 -3.68 -14.70 11.57
CA ARG A 460 -2.39 -15.12 11.02
C ARG A 460 -1.78 -16.17 11.93
N PHE A 461 -1.39 -17.27 11.32
CA PHE A 461 -0.72 -18.36 11.99
C PHE A 461 0.62 -18.61 11.34
N ASN A 462 1.69 -18.15 11.98
CA ASN A 462 3.05 -18.27 11.49
C ASN A 462 3.80 -19.33 12.31
N ASN A 463 4.42 -20.28 11.63
CA ASN A 463 5.20 -21.35 12.23
C ASN A 463 6.61 -21.31 11.69
N ILE A 464 7.58 -21.35 12.58
CA ILE A 464 9.00 -21.39 12.23
C ILE A 464 9.62 -22.62 12.89
N PHE A 465 10.09 -23.54 12.06
CA PHE A 465 10.81 -24.74 12.50
C PHE A 465 12.30 -24.57 12.19
N LYS A 466 13.12 -24.52 13.24
CA LYS A 466 14.58 -24.47 13.15
C LYS A 466 15.11 -25.90 13.18
N LEU A 467 15.28 -26.47 11.98
CA LEU A 467 15.77 -27.84 11.81
C LEU A 467 17.28 -27.80 11.67
N TRP A 468 17.99 -28.43 12.59
CA TRP A 468 19.45 -28.36 12.70
C TRP A 468 19.96 -26.90 12.85
N SER A 469 21.24 -26.69 12.62
CA SER A 469 21.85 -25.35 12.76
C SER A 469 21.74 -24.48 11.51
N SER A 470 21.28 -25.04 10.39
CA SER A 470 21.39 -24.41 9.07
C SER A 470 20.08 -24.38 8.27
N THR A 471 19.03 -25.03 8.75
CA THR A 471 17.76 -25.13 8.01
C THR A 471 16.61 -24.54 8.81
N GLN A 472 15.85 -23.67 8.17
CA GLN A 472 14.61 -23.12 8.70
C GLN A 472 13.47 -23.41 7.74
N VAL A 473 12.36 -23.92 8.26
CA VAL A 473 11.10 -24.08 7.53
C VAL A 473 10.10 -23.12 8.14
N GLN A 474 9.45 -22.32 7.32
CA GLN A 474 8.40 -21.42 7.74
C GLN A 474 7.11 -21.76 7.00
N PHE A 475 6.02 -21.88 7.74
CA PHE A 475 4.69 -22.13 7.22
C PHE A 475 3.72 -21.10 7.79
N ASN A 476 3.08 -20.36 6.90
CA ASN A 476 2.16 -19.27 7.24
C ASN A 476 0.78 -19.55 6.68
N ILE A 477 -0.25 -19.26 7.46
CA ILE A 477 -1.64 -19.23 7.00
C ILE A 477 -2.21 -17.88 7.42
N ASN A 478 -2.89 -17.21 6.48
CA ASN A 478 -3.65 -15.99 6.71
C ASN A 478 -5.09 -16.23 6.28
N TYR A 479 -6.03 -15.83 7.11
CA TYR A 479 -7.45 -15.87 6.82
C TYR A 479 -8.07 -14.50 7.11
N ASN A 480 -8.90 -14.01 6.18
CA ASN A 480 -9.77 -12.86 6.35
C ASN A 480 -11.22 -13.33 6.15
N SER A 481 -12.10 -12.99 7.08
CA SER A 481 -13.54 -13.23 6.92
C SER A 481 -14.16 -12.25 5.92
N PRO A 482 -15.40 -12.50 5.48
CA PRO A 482 -16.17 -11.51 4.73
C PRO A 482 -16.29 -10.18 5.48
N ARG A 483 -16.45 -9.08 4.72
CA ARG A 483 -16.63 -7.72 5.27
C ARG A 483 -17.52 -6.87 4.36
N VAL A 484 -18.54 -6.24 4.96
CA VAL A 484 -19.44 -5.32 4.26
C VAL A 484 -18.76 -4.00 3.88
N THR A 485 -19.27 -3.36 2.83
CA THR A 485 -18.97 -2.00 2.39
C THR A 485 -20.28 -1.18 2.31
N ALA A 486 -20.22 0.04 1.80
CA ALA A 486 -21.41 0.85 1.59
C ALA A 486 -22.43 0.20 0.63
N GLN A 487 -21.96 -0.50 -0.42
CA GLN A 487 -22.80 -1.08 -1.47
C GLN A 487 -22.69 -2.59 -1.61
N GLY A 488 -21.94 -3.29 -0.76
CA GLY A 488 -21.75 -4.72 -0.97
C GLY A 488 -20.88 -5.40 0.07
N GLU A 489 -20.21 -6.46 -0.36
CA GLU A 489 -19.42 -7.31 0.52
C GLU A 489 -18.17 -7.85 -0.19
N TRP A 490 -17.07 -7.82 0.51
CA TRP A 490 -15.87 -8.60 0.17
C TRP A 490 -16.01 -9.99 0.78
N GLU A 491 -15.85 -11.02 -0.04
CA GLU A 491 -15.84 -12.39 0.43
C GLU A 491 -14.58 -12.74 1.23
N GLY A 492 -14.69 -13.80 2.02
CA GLY A 492 -13.58 -14.30 2.81
C GLY A 492 -12.46 -14.88 1.95
N SER A 493 -11.23 -14.72 2.41
CA SER A 493 -10.05 -15.23 1.71
C SER A 493 -9.09 -15.96 2.64
N ILE A 494 -8.48 -17.02 2.14
CA ILE A 494 -7.42 -17.77 2.82
C ILE A 494 -6.22 -17.92 1.89
N ASN A 495 -5.04 -17.69 2.42
CA ASN A 495 -3.82 -18.01 1.72
C ASN A 495 -2.80 -18.73 2.62
N SER A 496 -1.91 -19.48 2.02
CA SER A 496 -0.91 -20.28 2.73
C SER A 496 0.41 -20.28 2.01
N ASP A 497 1.49 -20.02 2.74
CA ASP A 497 2.83 -19.96 2.20
C ASP A 497 3.76 -20.91 2.95
N LEU A 498 4.64 -21.58 2.20
CA LEU A 498 5.70 -22.42 2.73
C LEU A 498 7.04 -21.89 2.24
N SER A 499 8.00 -21.71 3.13
CA SER A 499 9.39 -21.44 2.75
C SER A 499 10.37 -22.35 3.46
N ILE A 500 11.38 -22.78 2.74
CA ILE A 500 12.48 -23.62 3.23
C ILE A 500 13.77 -22.88 2.93
N ARG A 501 14.42 -22.37 3.98
CA ARG A 501 15.73 -21.72 3.89
C ARG A 501 16.80 -22.66 4.41
N HIS A 502 17.86 -22.84 3.61
CA HIS A 502 19.04 -23.59 4.01
C HIS A 502 20.31 -22.75 3.84
N GLU A 503 21.13 -22.69 4.88
CA GLU A 503 22.45 -22.06 4.82
C GLU A 503 23.52 -23.11 4.51
N PHE A 504 24.01 -23.11 3.27
CA PHE A 504 25.10 -24.01 2.83
C PHE A 504 26.43 -23.62 3.48
N ILE A 505 26.65 -22.33 3.63
CA ILE A 505 27.80 -21.76 4.34
C ILE A 505 27.21 -20.72 5.30
N GLN A 506 27.39 -20.93 6.59
CA GLN A 506 26.81 -20.14 7.65
C GLN A 506 27.11 -18.64 7.45
N ASN A 507 26.04 -17.81 7.42
CA ASN A 507 26.09 -16.36 7.20
C ASN A 507 26.73 -15.92 5.87
N VAL A 508 27.02 -16.82 4.93
CA VAL A 508 27.66 -16.51 3.64
C VAL A 508 26.78 -16.90 2.46
N LEU A 509 26.33 -18.15 2.41
CA LEU A 509 25.54 -18.64 1.27
C LEU A 509 24.27 -19.34 1.77
N ALA A 510 23.14 -18.82 1.39
CA ALA A 510 21.83 -19.40 1.69
C ALA A 510 20.98 -19.53 0.43
N ALA A 511 20.16 -20.59 0.38
CA ALA A 511 19.07 -20.70 -0.58
C ALA A 511 17.74 -20.73 0.16
N THR A 512 16.72 -20.09 -0.41
CA THR A 512 15.34 -20.14 0.07
C THR A 512 14.44 -20.60 -1.06
N LEU A 513 13.80 -21.76 -0.89
CA LEU A 513 12.70 -22.20 -1.74
C LEU A 513 11.40 -21.72 -1.10
N GLN A 514 10.60 -20.97 -1.84
CA GLN A 514 9.29 -20.45 -1.41
C GLN A 514 8.19 -20.99 -2.31
N VAL A 515 7.11 -21.45 -1.70
CA VAL A 515 5.86 -21.84 -2.35
C VAL A 515 4.80 -20.87 -1.83
N ARG A 516 4.29 -20.02 -2.68
CA ARG A 516 3.19 -19.09 -2.36
C ARG A 516 1.87 -19.75 -2.68
N ASP A 517 0.90 -19.50 -1.82
CA ASP A 517 -0.43 -20.08 -1.87
C ASP A 517 -0.40 -21.59 -2.14
N LEU A 518 0.18 -22.31 -1.16
CA LEU A 518 0.44 -23.76 -1.22
C LEU A 518 -0.83 -24.58 -1.54
N PHE A 519 -1.99 -24.12 -1.10
CA PHE A 519 -3.27 -24.84 -1.26
C PHE A 519 -4.09 -24.35 -2.46
N GLY A 520 -3.65 -23.31 -3.19
CA GLY A 520 -4.37 -22.78 -4.35
C GLY A 520 -5.72 -22.16 -3.99
N THR A 521 -5.78 -21.43 -2.89
CA THR A 521 -7.05 -20.91 -2.33
C THR A 521 -7.19 -19.39 -2.41
N ARG A 522 -6.19 -18.72 -2.97
CA ARG A 522 -6.16 -17.26 -3.02
C ARG A 522 -7.09 -16.72 -4.10
N THR A 523 -8.21 -16.17 -3.65
CA THR A 523 -9.17 -15.45 -4.49
C THR A 523 -9.40 -14.04 -3.97
N ARG A 524 -9.87 -13.16 -4.83
CA ARG A 524 -10.49 -11.88 -4.46
C ARG A 524 -11.88 -11.87 -5.07
N GLU A 525 -12.89 -11.74 -4.24
CA GLU A 525 -14.27 -11.84 -4.65
C GLU A 525 -15.07 -10.71 -3.98
N PHE A 526 -15.81 -9.97 -4.79
CA PHE A 526 -16.55 -8.79 -4.35
C PHE A 526 -17.91 -8.74 -5.05
N THR A 527 -18.95 -8.47 -4.27
CA THR A 527 -20.31 -8.21 -4.75
C THR A 527 -20.69 -6.77 -4.40
N ALA A 528 -21.19 -6.01 -5.37
CA ALA A 528 -21.78 -4.70 -5.15
C ALA A 528 -23.23 -4.68 -5.64
N GLU A 529 -24.10 -4.03 -4.87
CA GLU A 529 -25.51 -3.87 -5.21
C GLU A 529 -25.94 -2.40 -5.09
N GLY A 530 -26.76 -1.95 -6.01
CA GLY A 530 -27.37 -0.64 -6.01
C GLY A 530 -28.82 -0.69 -6.47
N ILE A 531 -29.47 0.48 -6.53
CA ILE A 531 -30.91 0.58 -6.87
C ILE A 531 -31.22 -0.10 -8.21
N ASN A 532 -30.33 0.02 -9.17
CA ASN A 532 -30.56 -0.39 -10.56
C ASN A 532 -29.46 -1.32 -11.10
N PHE A 533 -28.60 -1.87 -10.25
CA PHE A 533 -27.56 -2.80 -10.68
C PHE A 533 -27.18 -3.80 -9.59
N SER A 534 -26.59 -4.92 -10.01
CA SER A 534 -25.83 -5.85 -9.19
C SER A 534 -24.56 -6.24 -9.96
N ASN A 535 -23.42 -6.16 -9.31
CA ASN A 535 -22.11 -6.44 -9.90
C ASN A 535 -21.37 -7.46 -9.04
N TYR A 536 -20.86 -8.51 -9.67
CA TYR A 536 -20.04 -9.54 -9.06
C TYR A 536 -18.71 -9.61 -9.79
N ASN A 537 -17.62 -9.66 -9.04
CA ASN A 537 -16.27 -9.80 -9.57
C ASN A 537 -15.49 -10.82 -8.77
N LYS A 538 -14.84 -11.76 -9.46
CA LYS A 538 -13.95 -12.73 -8.85
C LYS A 538 -12.65 -12.83 -9.64
N TYR A 539 -11.56 -12.67 -8.93
CA TYR A 539 -10.22 -12.87 -9.43
C TYR A 539 -9.57 -14.06 -8.72
N THR A 540 -9.15 -15.07 -9.48
CA THR A 540 -8.45 -16.25 -8.99
C THR A 540 -6.99 -16.17 -9.41
N PHE A 541 -6.08 -16.18 -8.44
CA PHE A 541 -4.65 -16.14 -8.72
C PHE A 541 -4.13 -17.51 -9.14
N ASP A 542 -3.28 -17.53 -10.15
CA ASP A 542 -2.52 -18.73 -10.49
C ASP A 542 -1.67 -19.18 -9.31
N SER A 543 -1.89 -20.38 -8.84
CA SER A 543 -1.21 -20.94 -7.67
C SER A 543 -1.17 -22.48 -7.70
N PRO A 544 -0.22 -23.10 -6.99
CA PRO A 544 0.86 -22.51 -6.20
C PRO A 544 2.01 -21.94 -7.04
N VAL A 545 2.66 -20.85 -6.57
CA VAL A 545 3.81 -20.24 -7.24
C VAL A 545 5.11 -20.60 -6.53
N LEU A 546 6.02 -21.27 -7.24
CA LEU A 546 7.36 -21.60 -6.75
C LEU A 546 8.35 -20.48 -7.05
N MET A 547 9.19 -20.14 -6.06
CA MET A 547 10.32 -19.21 -6.19
C MET A 547 11.56 -19.75 -5.48
N LEU A 548 12.71 -19.66 -6.12
CA LEU A 548 14.03 -19.94 -5.54
C LEU A 548 14.80 -18.62 -5.40
N ASN A 549 15.28 -18.34 -4.20
CA ASN A 549 16.18 -17.21 -3.94
C ASN A 549 17.54 -17.74 -3.47
N LEU A 550 18.61 -17.23 -4.06
CA LEU A 550 19.99 -17.47 -3.65
C LEU A 550 20.57 -16.19 -3.11
N ARG A 551 21.08 -16.22 -1.88
CA ARG A 551 21.73 -15.10 -1.21
C ARG A 551 23.18 -15.41 -0.89
N TYR A 552 24.07 -14.57 -1.40
CA TYR A 552 25.49 -14.59 -1.08
C TYR A 552 25.89 -13.32 -0.35
N THR A 553 26.50 -13.46 0.83
CA THR A 553 26.99 -12.36 1.65
C THR A 553 28.50 -12.49 1.80
N PHE A 554 29.25 -11.49 1.40
CA PHE A 554 30.70 -11.48 1.55
C PHE A 554 31.16 -10.48 2.60
N ASN A 555 32.27 -10.78 3.27
CA ASN A 555 32.86 -9.97 4.32
C ASN A 555 31.84 -9.58 5.40
N ASN A 556 31.06 -10.57 5.89
CA ASN A 556 30.01 -10.36 6.88
C ASN A 556 30.62 -9.96 8.23
N TYR A 557 30.82 -8.68 8.48
CA TYR A 557 31.13 -8.17 9.81
C TYR A 557 29.84 -7.73 10.52
N LYS A 558 29.69 -8.13 11.78
CA LYS A 558 28.55 -7.67 12.59
C LYS A 558 28.84 -6.23 13.04
N GLN A 559 28.07 -5.30 12.53
CA GLN A 559 27.99 -3.96 13.12
C GLN A 559 27.56 -4.09 14.59
N LYS A 560 28.29 -3.52 15.51
CA LYS A 560 27.80 -3.34 16.88
C LYS A 560 26.58 -2.42 16.76
N ARG A 561 25.39 -2.93 17.07
CA ARG A 561 24.18 -2.09 17.19
C ARG A 561 24.48 -1.03 18.24
N GLU A 562 24.70 0.20 17.80
CA GLU A 562 24.55 1.35 18.67
C GLU A 562 23.05 1.48 18.97
N LYS A 563 22.72 1.61 20.22
CA LYS A 563 21.36 1.59 20.76
C LYS A 563 20.60 2.91 20.51
N ASN A 564 20.84 3.61 19.43
CA ASN A 564 20.17 4.86 19.12
C ASN A 564 19.93 4.96 17.60
N GLY A 565 18.67 5.01 17.21
CA GLY A 565 18.22 5.32 15.87
C GLY A 565 17.34 4.21 15.30
N GLU A 566 16.07 4.51 15.17
CA GLU A 566 15.17 3.79 14.28
C GLU A 566 15.79 3.80 12.88
N GLU A 567 16.10 2.63 12.36
CA GLU A 567 16.34 2.49 10.93
C GLU A 567 15.01 2.82 10.24
N GLY A 568 14.93 3.98 9.65
CA GLY A 568 13.95 4.28 8.62
C GLY A 568 14.18 3.31 7.46
N GLY A 569 13.65 2.10 7.58
CA GLY A 569 13.51 1.20 6.47
C GLY A 569 12.52 1.83 5.52
N PHE A 570 12.96 2.20 4.32
CA PHE A 570 12.05 2.44 3.22
C PHE A 570 11.37 1.10 2.90
N GLU A 571 10.24 0.84 3.55
CA GLU A 571 9.26 -0.09 3.02
C GLU A 571 8.68 0.57 1.77
N GLY A 572 9.09 0.09 0.62
CA GLY A 572 8.37 0.36 -0.60
C GLY A 572 6.98 -0.22 -0.43
N GLY A 573 5.99 0.65 -0.26
CA GLY A 573 4.59 0.25 -0.24
C GLY A 573 4.29 -0.58 -1.47
N ASP A 574 3.85 -1.80 -1.26
CA ASP A 574 3.17 -2.63 -2.24
C ASP A 574 1.70 -2.14 -2.28
N ASP A 575 1.50 -0.92 -2.78
CA ASP A 575 0.15 -0.45 -3.14
C ASP A 575 -0.11 -0.80 -4.61
N PHE A 576 -0.90 -1.86 -4.77
CA PHE A 576 -1.79 -2.11 -5.93
C PHE A 576 -2.89 -3.08 -5.49
#